data_72aaf9e834a85336eb560e1676862ddf
#
_entry.id   72aaf9e834a85336eb560e1676862ddf
#
_cell.length_a   1.000
_cell.length_b   1.000
_cell.length_c   1.000
_cell.angle_alpha   90.00
_cell.angle_beta   90.00
_cell.angle_gamma   90.00
#
_symmetry.space_group_name_H-M   'P 1'
#
loop_
_entity.id
_entity.type
_entity.pdbx_description
1 polymer ?
#
loop_
_entity_poly.entity_id
_entity_poly.type
_entity_poly.pdbx_seq_one_letter_code
_entity_poly.pdbx_strand_id
1 'polypeptide(L)'
;MTTELESKLFIQETPNFRAIHLYVKDDGAVKLSAQDMGPLVDDAWGDTDYEHWVEVQGKEVKQLVFALLKDKFQNKGAAVDDFRAFCQVNGIAHEWDSW
;
A
#
# COMPACT_ATOMS: atom_id res chain seq x y z
N MET A 1 16.21 -7.87 -14.36
CA MET A 1 15.46 -8.24 -13.12
C MET A 1 14.69 -7.03 -12.61
N THR A 2 13.42 -7.20 -12.37
CA THR A 2 12.62 -6.12 -11.83
C THR A 2 12.78 -6.04 -10.32
N THR A 3 12.76 -4.81 -9.78
CA THR A 3 12.74 -4.57 -8.34
C THR A 3 11.36 -4.11 -7.87
N GLU A 4 10.38 -4.13 -8.77
CA GLU A 4 9.02 -3.74 -8.41
C GLU A 4 8.41 -4.72 -7.41
N LEU A 5 7.66 -4.16 -6.46
CA LEU A 5 6.89 -4.92 -5.49
C LEU A 5 5.41 -4.75 -5.81
N GLU A 6 4.66 -5.83 -5.69
CA GLU A 6 3.23 -5.83 -5.96
C GLU A 6 2.50 -6.72 -4.97
N SER A 7 1.36 -6.26 -4.48
CA SER A 7 0.51 -7.06 -3.60
C SER A 7 -0.95 -6.73 -3.83
N LYS A 8 -1.78 -7.76 -3.84
CA LYS A 8 -3.23 -7.59 -3.85
C LYS A 8 -3.69 -7.40 -2.41
N LEU A 9 -4.22 -6.22 -2.09
CA LEU A 9 -4.63 -5.89 -0.73
C LEU A 9 -6.07 -6.27 -0.43
N PHE A 10 -6.90 -6.37 -1.47
CA PHE A 10 -8.33 -6.60 -1.27
C PHE A 10 -8.93 -7.14 -2.55
N ILE A 11 -9.88 -8.08 -2.42
CA ILE A 11 -10.69 -8.52 -3.53
C ILE A 11 -12.12 -8.79 -3.04
N GLN A 12 -13.10 -8.32 -3.80
CA GLN A 12 -14.50 -8.61 -3.63
C GLN A 12 -15.05 -9.04 -4.98
N GLU A 13 -15.66 -10.23 -5.05
CA GLU A 13 -16.12 -10.75 -6.33
C GLU A 13 -17.61 -10.49 -6.56
N THR A 14 -18.41 -10.51 -5.50
CA THR A 14 -19.86 -10.32 -5.61
C THR A 14 -20.35 -9.37 -4.52
N PRO A 15 -21.43 -8.61 -4.74
CA PRO A 15 -22.23 -8.52 -5.97
C PRO A 15 -21.53 -7.76 -7.11
N ASN A 16 -20.58 -6.88 -6.77
CA ASN A 16 -19.76 -6.15 -7.74
C ASN A 16 -18.30 -6.45 -7.47
N PHE A 17 -17.53 -6.62 -8.54
CA PHE A 17 -16.11 -6.89 -8.42
C PHE A 17 -15.34 -5.63 -8.01
N ARG A 18 -14.43 -5.80 -7.07
CA ARG A 18 -13.44 -4.77 -6.72
C ARG A 18 -12.13 -5.44 -6.34
N ALA A 19 -11.05 -4.98 -6.91
CA ALA A 19 -9.71 -5.43 -6.54
C ALA A 19 -8.84 -4.21 -6.26
N ILE A 20 -8.05 -4.29 -5.18
CA ILE A 20 -7.13 -3.22 -4.80
C ILE A 20 -5.73 -3.77 -4.80
N HIS A 21 -4.82 -3.09 -5.48
CA HIS A 21 -3.43 -3.49 -5.59
C HIS A 21 -2.50 -2.38 -5.10
N LEU A 22 -1.41 -2.82 -4.48
CA LEU A 22 -0.32 -1.95 -4.07
C LEU A 22 0.88 -2.27 -4.95
N TYR A 23 1.50 -1.22 -5.48
CA TYR A 23 2.73 -1.34 -6.25
C TYR A 23 3.78 -0.41 -5.69
N VAL A 24 5.03 -0.89 -5.62
CA VAL A 24 6.19 -0.03 -5.44
C VAL A 24 7.03 -0.22 -6.69
N LYS A 25 7.18 0.83 -7.47
CA LYS A 25 7.82 0.78 -8.78
C LYS A 25 9.35 0.84 -8.67
N ASP A 26 10.02 0.48 -9.76
CA ASP A 26 11.49 0.49 -9.82
C ASP A 26 12.09 1.86 -9.51
N ASP A 27 11.39 2.94 -9.85
CA ASP A 27 11.86 4.31 -9.57
C ASP A 27 11.52 4.78 -8.15
N GLY A 28 10.96 3.89 -7.33
CA GLY A 28 10.59 4.21 -5.96
C GLY A 28 9.20 4.79 -5.77
N ALA A 29 8.46 5.03 -6.85
CA ALA A 29 7.09 5.53 -6.75
C ALA A 29 6.17 4.47 -6.13
N VAL A 30 5.17 4.91 -5.38
CA VAL A 30 4.19 4.03 -4.72
C VAL A 30 2.81 4.31 -5.30
N LYS A 31 2.09 3.25 -5.67
CA LYS A 31 0.77 3.38 -6.27
C LYS A 31 -0.22 2.44 -5.59
N LEU A 32 -1.37 2.98 -5.22
CA LEU A 32 -2.54 2.18 -4.85
C LEU A 32 -3.58 2.33 -5.95
N SER A 33 -4.06 1.21 -6.45
CA SER A 33 -4.97 1.16 -7.58
C SER A 33 -6.19 0.32 -7.21
N ALA A 34 -7.36 0.76 -7.61
CA ALA A 34 -8.60 0.00 -7.48
C ALA A 34 -9.22 -0.20 -8.84
N GLN A 35 -9.72 -1.41 -9.10
CA GLN A 35 -10.47 -1.74 -10.30
C GLN A 35 -11.85 -2.21 -9.88
N ASP A 36 -12.88 -1.55 -10.38
CA ASP A 36 -14.27 -1.87 -10.10
C ASP A 36 -14.97 -2.32 -11.39
N MET A 37 -15.75 -3.39 -11.28
CA MET A 37 -16.52 -3.93 -12.39
C MET A 37 -17.90 -4.35 -11.89
N GLY A 38 -18.89 -4.28 -12.76
CA GLY A 38 -20.20 -4.77 -12.44
C GLY A 38 -21.32 -3.76 -12.74
N PRO A 39 -22.56 -4.11 -12.42
CA PRO A 39 -23.73 -3.29 -12.77
C PRO A 39 -23.70 -1.86 -12.22
N LEU A 40 -23.19 -1.67 -11.00
CA LEU A 40 -23.11 -0.33 -10.41
C LEU A 40 -22.17 0.57 -11.18
N VAL A 41 -21.04 0.01 -11.65
CA VAL A 41 -20.07 0.75 -12.45
C VAL A 41 -20.67 1.10 -13.79
N ASP A 42 -21.35 0.14 -14.43
CA ASP A 42 -22.01 0.35 -15.71
C ASP A 42 -23.06 1.47 -15.62
N ASP A 43 -23.90 1.43 -14.59
CA ASP A 43 -24.94 2.45 -14.37
C ASP A 43 -24.36 3.84 -14.13
N ALA A 44 -23.27 3.91 -13.38
CA ALA A 44 -22.67 5.20 -12.99
C ALA A 44 -21.83 5.83 -14.09
N TRP A 45 -21.13 5.01 -14.89
CA TRP A 45 -20.09 5.48 -15.79
C TRP A 45 -20.34 5.13 -17.26
N GLY A 46 -21.37 4.34 -17.54
CA GLY A 46 -21.69 3.89 -18.90
C GLY A 46 -20.70 2.86 -19.43
N ASP A 47 -19.95 2.21 -18.54
CA ASP A 47 -18.96 1.21 -18.86
C ASP A 47 -18.95 0.17 -17.75
N THR A 48 -18.52 -1.05 -18.06
CA THR A 48 -18.45 -2.13 -17.07
C THR A 48 -17.18 -2.10 -16.25
N ASP A 49 -16.19 -1.32 -16.67
CA ASP A 49 -14.91 -1.17 -15.98
C ASP A 49 -14.70 0.25 -15.49
N TYR A 50 -14.23 0.38 -14.28
CA TYR A 50 -13.78 1.66 -13.74
C TYR A 50 -12.48 1.43 -12.96
N GLU A 51 -11.47 2.20 -13.28
CA GLU A 51 -10.16 2.10 -12.65
C GLU A 51 -9.74 3.46 -12.14
N HIS A 52 -9.28 3.50 -10.90
CA HIS A 52 -8.76 4.74 -10.32
C HIS A 52 -7.56 4.41 -9.42
N TRP A 53 -6.71 5.39 -9.24
CA TRP A 53 -5.48 5.18 -8.47
C TRP A 53 -4.95 6.47 -7.90
N VAL A 54 -4.07 6.31 -6.88
CA VAL A 54 -3.27 7.39 -6.34
C VAL A 54 -1.81 6.94 -6.43
N GLU A 55 -0.98 7.79 -6.99
CA GLU A 55 0.45 7.51 -7.12
C GLU A 55 1.26 8.61 -6.45
N VAL A 56 2.21 8.19 -5.61
CA VAL A 56 3.16 9.07 -4.93
C VAL A 56 4.50 8.90 -5.62
N GLN A 57 5.04 10.00 -6.16
CA GLN A 57 6.33 9.97 -6.84
C GLN A 57 7.45 9.62 -5.88
N GLY A 58 8.52 9.01 -6.40
CA GLY A 58 9.64 8.55 -5.56
C GLY A 58 10.21 9.62 -4.66
N LYS A 59 10.26 10.87 -5.14
CA LYS A 59 10.80 11.99 -4.36
C LYS A 59 9.95 12.34 -3.13
N GLU A 60 8.69 11.90 -3.10
CA GLU A 60 7.77 12.16 -1.98
C GLU A 60 7.63 10.96 -1.04
N VAL A 61 8.28 9.84 -1.35
CA VAL A 61 8.10 8.60 -0.58
C VAL A 61 8.67 8.74 0.84
N LYS A 62 9.72 9.52 1.03
CA LYS A 62 10.25 9.80 2.37
C LYS A 62 9.17 10.38 3.27
N GLN A 63 8.43 11.35 2.77
CA GLN A 63 7.33 11.98 3.52
C GLN A 63 6.20 10.98 3.76
N LEU A 64 5.90 10.14 2.79
CA LEU A 64 4.89 9.10 2.91
C LEU A 64 5.26 8.10 4.01
N VAL A 65 6.51 7.64 4.02
CA VAL A 65 7.00 6.68 5.04
C VAL A 65 6.89 7.29 6.43
N PHE A 66 7.30 8.54 6.57
CA PHE A 66 7.20 9.25 7.85
C PHE A 66 5.74 9.27 8.35
N ALA A 67 4.82 9.66 7.47
CA ALA A 67 3.41 9.76 7.83
C ALA A 67 2.81 8.40 8.19
N LEU A 68 3.13 7.36 7.44
CA LEU A 68 2.63 6.01 7.69
C LEU A 68 3.12 5.45 9.03
N LEU A 69 4.42 5.61 9.31
CA LEU A 69 5.00 5.10 10.55
C LEU A 69 4.48 5.88 11.76
N LYS A 70 4.32 7.20 11.62
CA LYS A 70 3.72 8.00 12.66
C LYS A 70 2.31 7.53 12.97
N ASP A 71 1.51 7.31 11.93
CA ASP A 71 0.13 6.85 12.10
C ASP A 71 0.08 5.48 12.79
N LYS A 72 0.96 4.57 12.38
CA LYS A 72 0.99 3.20 12.90
C LYS A 72 1.46 3.14 14.37
N PHE A 73 2.43 3.96 14.74
CA PHE A 73 3.13 3.81 16.01
C PHE A 73 2.93 4.95 17.00
N GLN A 74 2.22 6.03 16.65
CA GLN A 74 2.04 7.12 17.60
C GLN A 74 1.25 6.65 18.84
N ASN A 75 1.62 7.19 19.99
CA ASN A 75 0.99 6.88 21.28
C ASN A 75 1.14 5.44 21.74
N LYS A 76 2.13 4.71 21.19
CA LYS A 76 2.41 3.34 21.60
C LYS A 76 3.74 3.30 22.34
N GLY A 77 3.70 2.91 23.62
CA GLY A 77 4.92 2.79 24.42
C GLY A 77 5.87 1.72 23.91
N ALA A 78 5.35 0.70 23.25
CA ALA A 78 6.16 -0.38 22.68
C ALA A 78 6.54 -0.15 21.20
N ALA A 79 6.47 1.11 20.72
CA ALA A 79 6.66 1.42 19.30
C ALA A 79 8.00 0.92 18.75
N VAL A 80 9.08 1.07 19.50
CA VAL A 80 10.41 0.64 19.04
C VAL A 80 10.47 -0.89 18.89
N ASP A 81 9.99 -1.61 19.90
CA ASP A 81 9.96 -3.07 19.85
C ASP A 81 9.03 -3.58 18.75
N ASP A 82 7.89 -2.94 18.58
CA ASP A 82 6.93 -3.32 17.55
C ASP A 82 7.47 -3.06 16.16
N PHE A 83 8.18 -1.94 15.97
CA PHE A 83 8.80 -1.62 14.69
C PHE A 83 9.90 -2.64 14.36
N ARG A 84 10.71 -2.98 15.35
CA ARG A 84 11.74 -4.01 15.17
C ARG A 84 11.12 -5.34 14.74
N ALA A 85 10.06 -5.75 15.43
CA ALA A 85 9.35 -6.99 15.10
C ALA A 85 8.76 -6.94 13.68
N PHE A 86 8.22 -5.79 13.28
CA PHE A 86 7.69 -5.59 11.95
C PHE A 86 8.79 -5.76 10.89
N CYS A 87 9.96 -5.19 11.11
CA CYS A 87 11.08 -5.36 10.20
C CYS A 87 11.52 -6.82 10.10
N GLN A 88 11.58 -7.52 11.22
CA GLN A 88 11.95 -8.94 11.26
C GLN A 88 10.97 -9.80 10.45
N VAL A 89 9.69 -9.60 10.69
CA VAL A 89 8.64 -10.38 10.01
C VAL A 89 8.66 -10.16 8.51
N ASN A 90 8.99 -8.94 8.08
CA ASN A 90 8.96 -8.57 6.67
C ASN A 90 10.32 -8.66 5.97
N GLY A 91 11.32 -9.19 6.64
CA GLY A 91 12.64 -9.38 6.04
C GLY A 91 13.35 -8.07 5.70
N ILE A 92 13.08 -7.00 6.46
CA ILE A 92 13.66 -5.69 6.23
C ILE A 92 14.93 -5.57 7.07
N ALA A 93 16.07 -5.33 6.41
CA ALA A 93 17.34 -5.11 7.10
C ALA A 93 17.22 -3.88 8.02
N HIS A 94 17.71 -4.01 9.23
CA HIS A 94 17.62 -2.94 10.23
C HIS A 94 18.72 -3.11 11.26
N GLU A 95 18.96 -2.05 12.01
CA GLU A 95 19.90 -2.05 13.11
C GLU A 95 19.14 -1.90 14.42
N TRP A 96 19.60 -2.58 15.45
CA TRP A 96 19.05 -2.44 16.79
C TRP A 96 20.21 -2.30 17.77
N ASP A 97 20.12 -1.36 18.68
CA ASP A 97 21.17 -1.09 19.65
C ASP A 97 20.56 -0.56 20.94
N SER A 98 21.26 -0.77 22.03
CA SER A 98 20.88 -0.24 23.32
C SER A 98 22.12 0.00 24.18
N TRP A 99 21.98 0.83 25.20
CA TRP A 99 23.04 0.96 26.19
C TRP A 99 22.52 0.86 27.60
#